data_c1088739df5c11b5a5cfa77a63954533
#
_entry.id   c1088739df5c11b5a5cfa77a63954533
#
_cell.length_a   1.000
_cell.length_b   1.000
_cell.length_c   1.000
_cell.angle_alpha   90.00
_cell.angle_beta   90.00
_cell.angle_gamma   90.00
#
_symmetry.space_group_name_H-M   'P 1'
#
loop_
_entity.id
_entity.type
_entity.pdbx_description
1 polymer ?
#
loop_
_entity_poly.entity_id
_entity_poly.type
_entity_poly.pdbx_seq_one_letter_code
_entity_poly.pdbx_strand_id
1 'polypeptide(L)'
;MNYSLFVITGLLVIGFSFSSVYAHVTIEVGPYEIEVGWLDEPPVLNNLNAITISIKEPGDVEGAYMGVANAFRNLDATVISDGIFKSLDIQAGKYAAEYYGEIIPTNIGQVEVKLVGEINGIEVDEIIRIEDVETGSADTVIPRWIKNNAGWWADGQIPDSAFVKGIQFLIKEGIFDV
;
A
#
# COMPACT_ATOMS: atom_id res chain seq x y z
N MET A 1 27.98 -65.40 0.57
CA MET A 1 27.84 -64.36 -0.50
C MET A 1 26.80 -63.38 -0.02
N ASN A 2 27.28 -62.25 0.59
CA ASN A 2 26.42 -61.30 1.30
C ASN A 2 26.13 -60.15 0.36
N TYR A 3 24.88 -59.96 0.01
CA TYR A 3 24.40 -58.80 -0.75
C TYR A 3 23.98 -57.70 0.24
N SER A 4 24.82 -56.65 0.37
CA SER A 4 24.47 -55.41 1.07
C SER A 4 23.48 -54.59 0.22
N LEU A 5 22.28 -54.45 0.72
CA LEU A 5 21.23 -53.60 0.14
C LEU A 5 21.47 -52.17 0.59
N PHE A 6 22.00 -51.31 -0.29
CA PHE A 6 22.05 -49.88 -0.06
C PHE A 6 20.68 -49.22 -0.30
N VAL A 7 20.00 -48.83 0.77
CA VAL A 7 18.83 -48.00 0.69
C VAL A 7 19.28 -46.53 0.59
N ILE A 8 19.13 -45.93 -0.59
CA ILE A 8 19.37 -44.51 -0.80
C ILE A 8 18.08 -43.78 -0.42
N THR A 9 18.05 -43.20 0.78
CA THR A 9 16.96 -42.31 1.20
C THR A 9 17.19 -40.95 0.54
N GLY A 10 16.47 -40.67 -0.54
CA GLY A 10 16.44 -39.36 -1.18
C GLY A 10 15.73 -38.35 -0.28
N LEU A 11 16.49 -37.43 0.32
CA LEU A 11 15.94 -36.31 1.05
C LEU A 11 15.40 -35.27 0.06
N LEU A 12 14.07 -35.22 -0.14
CA LEU A 12 13.40 -34.19 -0.93
C LEU A 12 13.40 -32.87 -0.13
N VAL A 13 14.36 -32.01 -0.40
CA VAL A 13 14.38 -30.64 0.14
C VAL A 13 13.38 -29.81 -0.67
N ILE A 14 12.18 -29.64 -0.14
CA ILE A 14 11.21 -28.66 -0.67
C ILE A 14 11.71 -27.29 -0.22
N GLY A 15 12.38 -26.59 -1.13
CA GLY A 15 12.76 -25.19 -0.93
C GLY A 15 11.50 -24.33 -0.93
N PHE A 16 11.02 -23.94 0.24
CA PHE A 16 10.06 -22.83 0.36
C PHE A 16 10.82 -21.54 0.02
N SER A 17 10.62 -21.04 -1.19
CA SER A 17 11.00 -19.67 -1.53
C SER A 17 10.06 -18.75 -0.79
N PHE A 18 10.45 -18.23 0.36
CA PHE A 18 9.77 -17.10 0.97
C PHE A 18 10.11 -15.89 0.11
N SER A 19 9.18 -15.51 -0.77
CA SER A 19 9.18 -14.17 -1.34
C SER A 19 8.97 -13.22 -0.17
N SER A 20 9.97 -12.42 0.18
CA SER A 20 9.78 -11.30 1.11
C SER A 20 8.87 -10.32 0.39
N VAL A 21 7.59 -10.33 0.71
CA VAL A 21 6.66 -9.27 0.30
C VAL A 21 7.03 -8.08 1.16
N TYR A 22 7.78 -7.15 0.58
CA TYR A 22 8.00 -5.84 1.18
C TYR A 22 6.76 -5.01 0.84
N ALA A 23 5.84 -4.96 1.78
CA ALA A 23 4.63 -4.19 1.71
C ALA A 23 4.92 -2.68 1.55
N HIS A 24 5.91 -2.18 2.28
CA HIS A 24 6.39 -0.81 2.23
C HIS A 24 7.88 -0.76 1.96
N VAL A 25 8.32 0.26 1.21
CA VAL A 25 9.72 0.47 0.87
C VAL A 25 10.24 1.70 1.61
N THR A 26 11.33 1.54 2.34
CA THR A 26 11.99 2.60 3.08
C THR A 26 13.25 3.03 2.34
N ILE A 27 13.43 4.34 2.18
CA ILE A 27 14.65 4.98 1.66
C ILE A 27 15.15 6.04 2.63
N GLU A 28 16.42 6.39 2.51
CA GLU A 28 17.04 7.48 3.29
C GLU A 28 17.41 8.63 2.36
N VAL A 29 16.96 9.85 2.68
CA VAL A 29 17.28 11.07 1.94
C VAL A 29 17.77 12.13 2.93
N GLY A 30 19.06 12.39 2.95
CA GLY A 30 19.68 13.25 3.96
C GLY A 30 19.44 12.72 5.38
N PRO A 31 18.79 13.49 6.26
CA PRO A 31 18.42 13.02 7.60
C PRO A 31 17.09 12.27 7.64
N TYR A 32 16.35 12.21 6.54
CA TYR A 32 14.99 11.68 6.51
C TYR A 32 14.97 10.20 6.18
N GLU A 33 14.15 9.46 6.92
CA GLU A 33 13.66 8.12 6.58
C GLU A 33 12.27 8.29 5.93
N ILE A 34 12.14 7.87 4.67
CA ILE A 34 10.92 7.96 3.89
C ILE A 34 10.43 6.56 3.58
N GLU A 35 9.25 6.21 4.05
CA GLU A 35 8.60 4.93 3.82
C GLU A 35 7.40 5.13 2.88
N VAL A 36 7.31 4.35 1.80
CA VAL A 36 6.27 4.45 0.79
C VAL A 36 5.67 3.08 0.52
N GLY A 37 4.35 3.01 0.42
CA GLY A 37 3.64 1.78 0.11
C GLY A 37 2.16 2.00 -0.19
N TRP A 38 1.41 0.91 -0.31
CA TRP A 38 -0.03 0.94 -0.45
C TRP A 38 -0.73 0.97 0.92
N LEU A 39 -1.88 1.60 0.99
CA LEU A 39 -2.72 1.59 2.19
C LEU A 39 -3.40 0.22 2.40
N ASP A 40 -3.93 -0.35 1.33
CA ASP A 40 -4.52 -1.69 1.32
C ASP A 40 -3.71 -2.61 0.40
N GLU A 41 -3.25 -3.75 0.92
CA GLU A 41 -2.39 -4.71 0.24
C GLU A 41 -3.02 -6.11 0.19
N PRO A 42 -2.83 -6.83 -0.90
CA PRO A 42 -2.23 -6.38 -2.17
C PRO A 42 -3.10 -5.34 -2.88
N PRO A 43 -2.49 -4.40 -3.66
CA PRO A 43 -3.25 -3.45 -4.45
C PRO A 43 -3.95 -4.15 -5.61
N VAL A 44 -5.23 -3.85 -5.79
CA VAL A 44 -6.10 -4.52 -6.78
C VAL A 44 -6.54 -3.55 -7.86
N LEU A 45 -6.47 -4.02 -9.12
CA LEU A 45 -6.92 -3.28 -10.29
C LEU A 45 -8.35 -2.76 -10.13
N ASN A 46 -8.58 -1.50 -10.50
CA ASN A 46 -9.88 -0.80 -10.44
C ASN A 46 -10.47 -0.63 -9.02
N ASN A 47 -9.77 -0.98 -7.96
CA ASN A 47 -10.21 -0.73 -6.60
C ASN A 47 -9.62 0.59 -6.06
N LEU A 48 -10.45 1.35 -5.34
CA LEU A 48 -9.96 2.54 -4.64
C LEU A 48 -8.95 2.11 -3.58
N ASN A 49 -7.79 2.75 -3.59
CA ASN A 49 -6.70 2.57 -2.65
C ASN A 49 -6.04 3.93 -2.38
N ALA A 50 -4.96 3.94 -1.63
CA ALA A 50 -4.12 5.12 -1.47
C ALA A 50 -2.64 4.72 -1.43
N ILE A 51 -1.79 5.63 -1.89
CA ILE A 51 -0.37 5.58 -1.58
C ILE A 51 -0.17 6.23 -0.21
N THR A 52 0.49 5.53 0.69
CA THR A 52 0.90 6.05 2.00
C THR A 52 2.37 6.43 1.97
N ILE A 53 2.69 7.57 2.57
CA ILE A 53 4.05 8.07 2.67
C ILE A 53 4.28 8.49 4.12
N SER A 54 5.27 7.89 4.77
CA SER A 54 5.70 8.28 6.11
C SER A 54 7.08 8.92 6.03
N ILE A 55 7.22 10.12 6.62
CA ILE A 55 8.49 10.86 6.60
C ILE A 55 8.90 11.16 8.04
N LYS A 56 10.05 10.63 8.43
CA LYS A 56 10.60 10.74 9.78
C LYS A 56 12.00 11.30 9.75
N GLU A 57 12.41 11.94 10.82
CA GLU A 57 13.77 12.42 11.07
C GLU A 57 14.26 11.96 12.44
N PRO A 58 15.59 11.86 12.68
CA PRO A 58 16.12 11.52 13.98
C PRO A 58 15.65 12.49 15.05
N GLY A 59 15.19 11.95 16.18
CA GLY A 59 14.81 12.73 17.35
C GLY A 59 16.00 13.11 18.23
N ASP A 60 15.72 13.86 19.29
CA ASP A 60 16.73 14.33 20.25
C ASP A 60 17.34 13.18 21.10
N VAL A 61 16.69 12.02 21.11
CA VAL A 61 17.15 10.83 21.83
C VAL A 61 17.63 9.79 20.82
N GLU A 62 18.80 9.20 21.05
CA GLU A 62 19.38 8.17 20.21
C GLU A 62 18.39 7.02 19.96
N GLY A 63 18.18 6.72 18.68
CA GLY A 63 17.22 5.69 18.22
C GLY A 63 15.75 6.11 18.22
N ALA A 64 15.42 7.36 18.60
CA ALA A 64 14.09 7.91 18.44
C ALA A 64 13.94 8.61 17.10
N TYR A 65 12.74 8.50 16.51
CA TYR A 65 12.37 9.22 15.29
C TYR A 65 11.17 10.13 15.57
N MET A 66 11.18 11.29 14.92
CA MET A 66 10.07 12.23 14.95
C MET A 66 9.47 12.38 13.56
N GLY A 67 8.16 12.54 13.50
CA GLY A 67 7.45 12.76 12.25
C GLY A 67 7.67 14.18 11.71
N VAL A 68 7.95 14.28 10.42
CA VAL A 68 8.10 15.57 9.73
C VAL A 68 6.73 16.08 9.32
N ALA A 69 6.31 17.19 9.95
CA ALA A 69 5.03 17.82 9.61
C ALA A 69 5.17 18.73 8.38
N ASN A 70 4.09 18.82 7.56
CA ASN A 70 4.04 19.70 6.38
C ASN A 70 5.13 19.41 5.33
N ALA A 71 5.63 18.19 5.23
CA ALA A 71 6.66 17.80 4.27
C ALA A 71 6.22 18.05 2.81
N PHE A 72 4.95 17.85 2.51
CA PHE A 72 4.37 18.07 1.18
C PHE A 72 4.01 19.53 0.84
N ARG A 73 4.59 20.50 1.55
CA ARG A 73 4.44 21.90 1.17
C ARG A 73 5.23 22.23 -0.10
N ASN A 74 6.43 21.63 -0.25
CA ASN A 74 7.34 21.84 -1.38
C ASN A 74 7.79 20.48 -1.98
N LEU A 75 7.07 19.40 -1.72
CA LEU A 75 7.33 18.07 -2.23
C LEU A 75 6.12 17.61 -3.00
N ASP A 76 6.32 17.08 -4.20
CA ASP A 76 5.30 16.51 -5.06
C ASP A 76 5.46 14.97 -5.14
N ALA A 77 4.33 14.27 -5.21
CA ALA A 77 4.30 12.84 -5.42
C ALA A 77 3.55 12.50 -6.73
N THR A 78 4.13 11.61 -7.53
CA THR A 78 3.57 11.14 -8.80
C THR A 78 3.66 9.63 -8.86
N VAL A 79 2.55 8.96 -9.15
CA VAL A 79 2.52 7.53 -9.46
C VAL A 79 2.86 7.33 -10.92
N ILE A 80 3.74 6.37 -11.19
CA ILE A 80 4.14 5.94 -12.54
C ILE A 80 3.75 4.47 -12.68
N SER A 81 2.93 4.16 -13.68
CA SER A 81 2.53 2.80 -14.02
C SER A 81 2.35 2.69 -15.52
N ASP A 82 3.01 1.71 -16.16
CA ASP A 82 2.97 1.47 -17.61
C ASP A 82 3.28 2.74 -18.43
N GLY A 83 4.24 3.56 -17.97
CA GLY A 83 4.63 4.83 -18.61
C GLY A 83 3.62 5.97 -18.44
N ILE A 84 2.55 5.77 -17.69
CA ILE A 84 1.55 6.80 -17.35
C ILE A 84 1.94 7.46 -16.03
N PHE A 85 1.94 8.79 -16.03
CA PHE A 85 2.26 9.62 -14.87
C PHE A 85 0.97 10.22 -14.30
N LYS A 86 0.71 9.99 -13.02
CA LYS A 86 -0.45 10.56 -12.31
C LYS A 86 0.00 11.24 -11.03
N SER A 87 -0.10 12.57 -10.97
CA SER A 87 0.14 13.32 -9.74
C SER A 87 -0.88 12.94 -8.67
N LEU A 88 -0.40 12.82 -7.45
CA LEU A 88 -1.24 12.56 -6.27
C LEU A 88 -1.61 13.87 -5.58
N ASP A 89 -2.87 13.97 -5.18
CA ASP A 89 -3.33 14.99 -4.22
C ASP A 89 -3.05 14.48 -2.81
N ILE A 90 -1.93 14.94 -2.23
CA ILE A 90 -1.47 14.44 -0.95
C ILE A 90 -2.14 15.16 0.20
N GLN A 91 -2.71 14.39 1.11
CA GLN A 91 -3.34 14.84 2.34
C GLN A 91 -2.52 14.37 3.54
N ALA A 92 -2.51 15.20 4.60
CA ALA A 92 -1.91 14.81 5.87
C ALA A 92 -2.78 13.77 6.57
N GLY A 93 -2.14 12.73 7.10
CA GLY A 93 -2.76 11.74 7.94
C GLY A 93 -3.10 12.25 9.35
N LYS A 94 -3.59 11.37 10.18
CA LYS A 94 -3.97 11.68 11.57
C LYS A 94 -2.77 12.03 12.44
N TYR A 95 -1.63 11.43 12.15
CA TYR A 95 -0.40 11.62 12.92
C TYR A 95 0.63 12.42 12.11
N ALA A 96 1.51 13.14 12.82
CA ALA A 96 2.66 13.75 12.18
C ALA A 96 3.50 12.67 11.48
N ALA A 97 4.03 12.95 10.31
CA ALA A 97 4.74 12.05 9.43
C ALA A 97 3.89 11.23 8.45
N GLU A 98 2.61 11.10 8.66
CA GLU A 98 1.73 10.31 7.78
C GLU A 98 1.09 11.18 6.72
N TYR A 99 1.23 10.76 5.48
CA TYR A 99 0.63 11.38 4.31
C TYR A 99 0.00 10.29 3.43
N TYR A 100 -1.05 10.65 2.70
CA TYR A 100 -1.67 9.71 1.76
C TYR A 100 -2.26 10.43 0.56
N GLY A 101 -2.25 9.76 -0.58
CA GLY A 101 -2.92 10.20 -1.80
C GLY A 101 -3.80 9.10 -2.35
N GLU A 102 -5.11 9.39 -2.51
CA GLU A 102 -6.06 8.41 -3.05
C GLU A 102 -5.83 8.17 -4.54
N ILE A 103 -5.92 6.90 -4.93
CA ILE A 103 -5.74 6.47 -6.31
C ILE A 103 -6.55 5.20 -6.59
N ILE A 104 -7.06 5.10 -7.82
CA ILE A 104 -7.57 3.85 -8.39
C ILE A 104 -6.54 3.36 -9.38
N PRO A 105 -5.87 2.22 -9.14
CA PRO A 105 -4.95 1.61 -10.10
C PRO A 105 -5.69 1.18 -11.35
N THR A 106 -5.21 1.59 -12.53
CA THR A 106 -5.83 1.27 -13.82
C THR A 106 -5.02 0.29 -14.67
N ASN A 107 -3.82 -0.07 -14.23
CA ASN A 107 -2.93 -1.01 -14.90
C ASN A 107 -2.44 -2.06 -13.90
N ILE A 108 -2.25 -3.28 -14.37
CA ILE A 108 -1.66 -4.39 -13.61
C ILE A 108 -0.13 -4.27 -13.66
N GLY A 109 0.54 -4.77 -12.62
CA GLY A 109 1.98 -4.90 -12.56
C GLY A 109 2.66 -3.71 -11.92
N GLN A 110 3.84 -3.37 -12.42
CA GLN A 110 4.78 -2.46 -11.78
C GLN A 110 4.21 -1.07 -11.51
N VAL A 111 4.42 -0.62 -10.26
CA VAL A 111 4.10 0.73 -9.82
C VAL A 111 5.32 1.36 -9.17
N GLU A 112 5.59 2.59 -9.53
CA GLU A 112 6.63 3.44 -8.95
C GLU A 112 6.00 4.73 -8.43
N VAL A 113 6.54 5.23 -7.32
CA VAL A 113 6.20 6.54 -6.78
C VAL A 113 7.41 7.44 -6.93
N LYS A 114 7.25 8.52 -7.69
CA LYS A 114 8.27 9.55 -7.82
C LYS A 114 8.00 10.67 -6.84
N LEU A 115 8.99 11.00 -6.01
CA LEU A 115 8.99 12.14 -5.10
C LEU A 115 9.97 13.19 -5.63
N VAL A 116 9.50 14.44 -5.83
CA VAL A 116 10.34 15.53 -6.33
C VAL A 116 10.04 16.81 -5.57
N GLY A 117 11.08 17.49 -5.15
CA GLY A 117 10.98 18.78 -4.47
C GLY A 117 11.98 18.92 -3.34
N GLU A 118 11.53 19.43 -2.20
CA GLU A 118 12.39 19.61 -1.02
C GLU A 118 11.64 19.36 0.30
N ILE A 119 12.34 18.87 1.29
CA ILE A 119 11.88 18.76 2.67
C ILE A 119 12.81 19.62 3.54
N ASN A 120 12.30 20.73 4.08
CA ASN A 120 13.07 21.67 4.90
C ASN A 120 14.42 22.10 4.26
N GLY A 121 14.44 22.30 2.94
CA GLY A 121 15.62 22.69 2.18
C GLY A 121 16.56 21.55 1.75
N ILE A 122 16.21 20.30 2.04
CA ILE A 122 16.90 19.13 1.50
C ILE A 122 16.20 18.68 0.22
N GLU A 123 16.92 18.65 -0.88
CA GLU A 123 16.40 18.21 -2.19
C GLU A 123 16.04 16.72 -2.16
N VAL A 124 14.90 16.40 -2.77
CA VAL A 124 14.40 15.04 -2.97
C VAL A 124 14.10 14.85 -4.46
N ASP A 125 14.72 13.86 -5.09
CA ASP A 125 14.40 13.40 -6.45
C ASP A 125 14.58 11.89 -6.48
N GLU A 126 13.55 11.17 -6.04
CA GLU A 126 13.61 9.74 -5.84
C GLU A 126 12.48 9.03 -6.59
N ILE A 127 12.78 7.84 -7.12
CA ILE A 127 11.80 6.92 -7.71
C ILE A 127 11.82 5.64 -6.89
N ILE A 128 10.68 5.33 -6.28
CA ILE A 128 10.53 4.24 -5.33
C ILE A 128 9.58 3.21 -5.94
N ARG A 129 10.08 2.01 -6.20
CA ARG A 129 9.24 0.90 -6.65
C ARG A 129 8.53 0.29 -5.44
N ILE A 130 7.21 0.21 -5.53
CA ILE A 130 6.34 -0.41 -4.51
C ILE A 130 5.73 -1.70 -5.05
N GLU A 131 4.86 -2.34 -4.26
CA GLU A 131 4.19 -3.58 -4.64
C GLU A 131 3.40 -3.45 -5.94
N ASP A 132 3.47 -4.50 -6.77
CA ASP A 132 2.80 -4.56 -8.07
C ASP A 132 1.28 -4.68 -7.90
N VAL A 133 0.53 -4.02 -8.78
CA VAL A 133 -0.93 -4.15 -8.84
C VAL A 133 -1.31 -5.51 -9.40
N GLU A 134 -2.17 -6.23 -8.69
CA GLU A 134 -2.69 -7.52 -9.08
C GLU A 134 -4.07 -7.43 -9.75
N THR A 135 -4.37 -8.40 -10.61
CA THR A 135 -5.77 -8.69 -10.95
C THR A 135 -6.40 -9.27 -9.69
N GLY A 136 -7.38 -8.62 -9.11
CA GLY A 136 -8.10 -9.23 -8.02
C GLY A 136 -8.39 -10.70 -8.35
N SER A 137 -8.00 -11.62 -7.46
CA SER A 137 -8.47 -12.99 -7.56
C SER A 137 -10.00 -12.94 -7.60
N ALA A 138 -10.64 -13.91 -8.28
CA ALA A 138 -12.09 -14.04 -8.30
C ALA A 138 -12.72 -14.20 -6.89
N ASP A 139 -11.91 -14.32 -5.86
CA ASP A 139 -12.30 -14.15 -4.47
C ASP A 139 -12.48 -12.64 -4.23
N THR A 140 -13.72 -12.23 -4.19
CA THR A 140 -14.22 -10.86 -4.04
C THR A 140 -13.47 -10.13 -2.91
N VAL A 141 -12.44 -9.34 -3.27
CA VAL A 141 -11.80 -8.44 -2.30
C VAL A 141 -12.81 -7.36 -1.94
N ILE A 142 -13.36 -7.46 -0.74
CA ILE A 142 -14.32 -6.46 -0.27
C ILE A 142 -13.57 -5.15 0.00
N PRO A 143 -13.80 -4.07 -0.78
CA PRO A 143 -13.15 -2.79 -0.59
C PRO A 143 -13.25 -2.28 0.86
N ARG A 144 -12.24 -1.58 1.32
CA ARG A 144 -12.15 -1.10 2.71
C ARG A 144 -13.34 -0.23 3.10
N TRP A 145 -13.82 0.63 2.19
CA TRP A 145 -14.98 1.49 2.47
C TRP A 145 -16.25 0.68 2.76
N ILE A 146 -16.41 -0.51 2.14
CA ILE A 146 -17.53 -1.43 2.43
C ILE A 146 -17.36 -2.00 3.85
N LYS A 147 -16.13 -2.43 4.20
CA LYS A 147 -15.82 -2.90 5.55
C LYS A 147 -16.07 -1.81 6.60
N ASN A 148 -15.68 -0.57 6.30
CA ASN A 148 -15.93 0.58 7.17
C ASN A 148 -17.43 0.86 7.34
N ASN A 149 -18.20 0.85 6.24
CA ASN A 149 -19.65 1.01 6.30
C ASN A 149 -20.32 -0.11 7.11
N ALA A 150 -19.87 -1.34 6.98
CA ALA A 150 -20.36 -2.46 7.79
C ALA A 150 -20.00 -2.29 9.27
N GLY A 151 -18.78 -1.82 9.58
CA GLY A 151 -18.36 -1.48 10.94
C GLY A 151 -19.22 -0.35 11.54
N TRP A 152 -19.39 0.76 10.85
CA TRP A 152 -20.21 1.88 11.32
C TRP A 152 -21.67 1.49 11.54
N TRP A 153 -22.21 0.62 10.69
CA TRP A 153 -23.54 0.07 10.88
C TRP A 153 -23.63 -0.83 12.11
N ALA A 154 -22.67 -1.75 12.29
CA ALA A 154 -22.60 -2.65 13.46
C ALA A 154 -22.46 -1.87 14.77
N ASP A 155 -21.72 -0.74 14.75
CA ASP A 155 -21.54 0.16 15.90
C ASP A 155 -22.70 1.15 16.10
N GLY A 156 -23.77 1.07 15.28
CA GLY A 156 -24.92 1.96 15.34
C GLY A 156 -24.65 3.40 14.90
N GLN A 157 -23.55 3.67 14.23
CA GLN A 157 -23.15 5.00 13.76
C GLN A 157 -23.90 5.44 12.49
N ILE A 158 -24.38 4.47 11.70
CA ILE A 158 -25.25 4.72 10.56
C ILE A 158 -26.55 3.90 10.66
N PRO A 159 -27.70 4.43 10.19
CA PRO A 159 -28.96 3.71 10.24
C PRO A 159 -29.02 2.59 9.19
N ASP A 160 -29.86 1.57 9.42
CA ASP A 160 -30.10 0.44 8.51
C ASP A 160 -30.37 0.89 7.06
N SER A 161 -31.15 1.96 6.91
CA SER A 161 -31.49 2.48 5.59
C SER A 161 -30.29 3.03 4.81
N ALA A 162 -29.28 3.56 5.47
CA ALA A 162 -28.04 4.02 4.84
C ALA A 162 -27.17 2.83 4.42
N PHE A 163 -27.06 1.82 5.29
CA PHE A 163 -26.35 0.58 4.98
C PHE A 163 -26.97 -0.16 3.78
N VAL A 164 -28.30 -0.34 3.79
CA VAL A 164 -29.03 -0.99 2.69
C VAL A 164 -28.85 -0.26 1.36
N LYS A 165 -28.87 1.10 1.35
CA LYS A 165 -28.57 1.88 0.15
C LYS A 165 -27.16 1.65 -0.38
N GLY A 166 -26.18 1.50 0.51
CA GLY A 166 -24.82 1.13 0.14
C GLY A 166 -24.77 -0.22 -0.57
N ILE A 167 -25.43 -1.25 -0.03
CA ILE A 167 -25.54 -2.58 -0.66
C ILE A 167 -26.23 -2.51 -2.03
N GLN A 168 -27.33 -1.77 -2.14
CA GLN A 168 -28.04 -1.57 -3.42
C GLN A 168 -27.15 -0.91 -4.48
N PHE A 169 -26.33 0.05 -4.07
CA PHE A 169 -25.35 0.69 -4.96
C PHE A 169 -24.34 -0.35 -5.47
N LEU A 170 -23.79 -1.20 -4.60
CA LEU A 170 -22.81 -2.23 -4.98
C LEU A 170 -23.36 -3.23 -6.00
N ILE A 171 -24.61 -3.65 -5.83
CA ILE A 171 -25.30 -4.54 -6.77
C ILE A 171 -25.51 -3.83 -8.10
N LYS A 172 -25.96 -2.57 -8.07
CA LYS A 172 -26.21 -1.77 -9.28
C LYS A 172 -24.95 -1.53 -10.12
N GLU A 173 -23.81 -1.31 -9.45
CA GLU A 173 -22.53 -1.08 -10.11
C GLU A 173 -21.80 -2.38 -10.48
N GLY A 174 -22.43 -3.56 -10.24
CA GLY A 174 -21.85 -4.88 -10.59
C GLY A 174 -20.65 -5.28 -9.73
N ILE A 175 -20.49 -4.66 -8.55
CA ILE A 175 -19.44 -5.02 -7.59
C ILE A 175 -19.83 -6.28 -6.83
N PHE A 176 -21.14 -6.53 -6.65
CA PHE A 176 -21.69 -7.77 -6.14
C PHE A 176 -22.67 -8.36 -7.13
N ASP A 177 -22.48 -9.64 -7.48
CA ASP A 177 -23.45 -10.48 -8.17
C ASP A 177 -24.38 -11.14 -7.15
N VAL A 178 -25.69 -11.12 -7.41
CA VAL A 178 -26.74 -11.75 -6.57
C VAL A 178 -27.43 -12.84 -7.38
#